data_5ebdab50d33f129e71b1d1c8dbb42773
#
_entry.id   5ebdab50d33f129e71b1d1c8dbb42773
#
_cell.length_a   1.000
_cell.length_b   1.000
_cell.length_c   1.000
_cell.angle_alpha   90.00
_cell.angle_beta   90.00
_cell.angle_gamma   90.00
#
_symmetry.space_group_name_H-M   'P 1'
#
loop_
_entity.id
_entity.type
_entity.pdbx_description
1 polymer ?
#
loop_
_entity_poly.entity_id
_entity_poly.type
_entity_poly.pdbx_seq_one_letter_code
_entity_poly.pdbx_strand_id
1 'polypeptide(L)'
;MSPLRIGIADLFSPAPDSWARYMFASAVEGAADRLGLSVEIAAYGADLSLPVAECGIAWDELPYLDGLIVTGGEPRHPAVAAEPALAVVDRILTATADRVVSTVYSCQSAHAALHLLHGLERSRLPHKRHGVFAHRVHGEGPLTAGLGDRVLVPHSRWNAMPAGLLREAGVAVALETDDGAWALATGEDGLRHVFSQGHPEYLRETLLSEYRRDLRRYAAGEAGHLPDPPQGCLTADAREALLAFAEKLREQRDPGLMESFPDRAAADGVDDAWLADSRALFANWLTALDDSTKRSAKNRADLALARRRAGR
;
A
#
# COMPACT_ATOMS: atom_id res chain seq x y z
N MET A 1 8.74 26.52 7.48
CA MET A 1 8.08 25.42 8.22
C MET A 1 9.05 24.26 8.22
N SER A 2 9.12 23.48 9.29
CA SER A 2 9.94 22.26 9.29
C SER A 2 9.34 21.25 8.31
N PRO A 3 10.16 20.45 7.61
CA PRO A 3 9.68 19.42 6.72
C PRO A 3 8.86 18.37 7.49
N LEU A 4 7.88 17.76 6.83
CA LEU A 4 7.21 16.56 7.34
C LEU A 4 8.17 15.38 7.27
N ARG A 5 8.34 14.67 8.37
CA ARG A 5 9.21 13.48 8.45
C ARG A 5 8.41 12.22 8.19
N ILE A 6 8.64 11.61 7.04
CA ILE A 6 7.93 10.41 6.58
C ILE A 6 8.87 9.21 6.64
N GLY A 7 8.47 8.16 7.33
CA GLY A 7 9.17 6.87 7.32
C GLY A 7 8.61 5.92 6.29
N ILE A 8 9.46 5.08 5.69
CA ILE A 8 9.05 3.92 4.90
C ILE A 8 9.72 2.69 5.50
N ALA A 9 8.96 1.86 6.19
CA ALA A 9 9.39 0.56 6.69
C ALA A 9 9.08 -0.51 5.64
N ASP A 10 10.11 -0.96 4.95
CA ASP A 10 9.99 -1.93 3.87
C ASP A 10 10.09 -3.36 4.41
N LEU A 11 8.96 -4.06 4.47
CA LEU A 11 8.88 -5.46 4.87
C LEU A 11 9.05 -6.43 3.70
N PHE A 12 9.17 -5.91 2.47
CA PHE A 12 9.37 -6.73 1.27
C PHE A 12 10.84 -7.08 1.05
N SER A 13 11.73 -6.12 1.33
CA SER A 13 13.16 -6.30 1.07
C SER A 13 14.03 -5.48 2.04
N PRO A 14 15.11 -6.06 2.57
CA PRO A 14 16.13 -5.31 3.30
C PRO A 14 17.00 -4.45 2.38
N ALA A 15 17.00 -4.70 1.05
CA ALA A 15 17.87 -4.02 0.10
C ALA A 15 17.53 -2.52 -0.02
N PRO A 16 18.55 -1.63 -0.09
CA PRO A 16 18.33 -0.18 -0.14
C PRO A 16 17.66 0.30 -1.43
N ASP A 17 17.79 -0.43 -2.51
CA ASP A 17 17.24 -0.16 -3.85
C ASP A 17 15.92 -0.91 -4.11
N SER A 18 15.18 -1.23 -3.07
CA SER A 18 13.89 -1.89 -3.18
C SER A 18 12.91 -1.10 -4.03
N TRP A 19 12.27 -1.78 -4.98
CA TRP A 19 11.25 -1.20 -5.84
C TRP A 19 10.04 -0.69 -5.04
N ALA A 20 9.66 -1.37 -3.97
CA ALA A 20 8.57 -0.93 -3.10
C ALA A 20 8.87 0.43 -2.45
N ARG A 21 10.09 0.62 -1.92
CA ARG A 21 10.50 1.93 -1.39
C ARG A 21 10.46 3.03 -2.44
N TYR A 22 10.99 2.74 -3.63
CA TYR A 22 10.99 3.70 -4.73
C TYR A 22 9.57 4.16 -5.09
N MET A 23 8.62 3.22 -5.21
CA MET A 23 7.23 3.55 -5.54
C MET A 23 6.60 4.45 -4.48
N PHE A 24 6.72 4.09 -3.19
CA PHE A 24 6.16 4.91 -2.11
C PHE A 24 6.84 6.25 -1.97
N ALA A 25 8.18 6.32 -2.06
CA ALA A 25 8.91 7.58 -2.02
C ALA A 25 8.48 8.50 -3.15
N SER A 26 8.41 7.99 -4.39
CA SER A 26 7.96 8.76 -5.55
C SER A 26 6.52 9.28 -5.41
N ALA A 27 5.62 8.48 -4.83
CA ALA A 27 4.24 8.90 -4.59
C ALA A 27 4.16 10.02 -3.54
N VAL A 28 4.93 9.92 -2.45
CA VAL A 28 5.01 10.94 -1.39
C VAL A 28 5.64 12.23 -1.92
N GLU A 29 6.78 12.14 -2.59
CA GLU A 29 7.48 13.30 -3.19
C GLU A 29 6.59 14.01 -4.21
N GLY A 30 5.98 13.26 -5.15
CA GLY A 30 5.09 13.83 -6.15
C GLY A 30 3.83 14.49 -5.56
N ALA A 31 3.32 14.01 -4.44
CA ALA A 31 2.22 14.65 -3.71
C ALA A 31 2.70 15.91 -2.97
N ALA A 32 3.87 15.86 -2.33
CA ALA A 32 4.47 17.00 -1.62
C ALA A 32 4.76 18.16 -2.56
N ASP A 33 5.35 17.91 -3.73
CA ASP A 33 5.63 18.91 -4.76
C ASP A 33 4.38 19.66 -5.20
N ARG A 34 3.27 18.95 -5.41
CA ARG A 34 1.98 19.57 -5.79
C ARG A 34 1.39 20.45 -4.70
N LEU A 35 1.58 20.05 -3.44
CA LEU A 35 1.05 20.77 -2.28
C LEU A 35 1.99 21.91 -1.84
N GLY A 36 3.20 22.00 -2.41
CA GLY A 36 4.23 22.92 -1.94
C GLY A 36 4.71 22.60 -0.53
N LEU A 37 4.64 21.33 -0.13
CA LEU A 37 5.10 20.84 1.17
C LEU A 37 6.56 20.39 1.08
N SER A 38 7.32 20.61 2.15
CA SER A 38 8.65 20.02 2.32
C SER A 38 8.53 18.71 3.07
N VAL A 39 9.13 17.65 2.54
CA VAL A 39 9.16 16.31 3.18
C VAL A 39 10.61 15.83 3.32
N GLU A 40 10.88 15.09 4.38
CA GLU A 40 12.10 14.31 4.57
C GLU A 40 11.69 12.83 4.67
N ILE A 41 12.24 11.99 3.80
CA ILE A 41 11.91 10.55 3.76
C ILE A 41 13.06 9.75 4.37
N ALA A 42 12.76 8.99 5.43
CA ALA A 42 13.63 7.98 6.02
C ALA A 42 13.14 6.59 5.61
N ALA A 43 14.02 5.75 5.05
CA ALA A 43 13.64 4.42 4.59
C ALA A 43 14.43 3.33 5.36
N TYR A 44 13.70 2.34 5.86
CA TYR A 44 14.21 1.22 6.64
C TYR A 44 13.85 -0.09 5.94
N GLY A 45 14.83 -0.97 5.68
CA GLY A 45 14.58 -2.29 5.11
C GLY A 45 14.58 -3.36 6.18
N ALA A 46 13.50 -4.12 6.27
CA ALA A 46 13.39 -5.19 7.25
C ALA A 46 13.86 -6.53 6.68
N ASP A 47 14.85 -7.14 7.31
CA ASP A 47 15.16 -8.55 7.12
C ASP A 47 14.32 -9.39 8.09
N LEU A 48 13.24 -9.99 7.57
CA LEU A 48 12.31 -10.79 8.34
C LEU A 48 12.88 -12.16 8.79
N SER A 49 14.10 -12.49 8.42
CA SER A 49 14.80 -13.69 8.90
C SER A 49 15.56 -13.43 10.20
N LEU A 50 15.75 -12.16 10.57
CA LEU A 50 16.43 -11.75 11.80
C LEU A 50 15.44 -11.54 12.95
N PRO A 51 15.95 -11.55 14.22
CA PRO A 51 15.16 -11.12 15.36
C PRO A 51 14.60 -9.71 15.15
N VAL A 52 13.38 -9.45 15.61
CA VAL A 52 12.68 -8.16 15.41
C VAL A 52 13.53 -6.95 15.85
N ALA A 53 14.32 -7.10 16.91
CA ALA A 53 15.19 -6.03 17.41
C ALA A 53 16.31 -5.65 16.42
N GLU A 54 16.71 -6.57 15.55
CA GLU A 54 17.87 -6.50 14.66
C GLU A 54 17.49 -6.48 13.17
N CYS A 55 16.19 -6.43 12.86
CA CYS A 55 15.67 -6.59 11.49
C CYS A 55 15.99 -5.43 10.54
N GLY A 56 16.70 -4.39 10.95
CA GLY A 56 17.09 -3.25 10.11
C GLY A 56 16.19 -2.02 10.23
N ILE A 57 15.12 -2.07 11.04
CA ILE A 57 14.31 -0.91 11.36
C ILE A 57 14.98 -0.11 12.51
N ALA A 58 15.16 1.20 12.33
CA ALA A 58 15.65 2.10 13.37
C ALA A 58 14.52 2.44 14.36
N TRP A 59 14.31 1.54 15.33
CA TRP A 59 13.18 1.59 16.27
C TRP A 59 13.09 2.86 17.11
N ASP A 60 14.23 3.46 17.41
CA ASP A 60 14.38 4.70 18.18
C ASP A 60 14.06 5.95 17.34
N GLU A 61 14.07 5.86 16.03
CA GLU A 61 13.71 6.95 15.13
C GLU A 61 12.20 7.03 14.86
N LEU A 62 11.47 5.89 14.84
CA LEU A 62 10.06 5.84 14.51
C LEU A 62 9.19 6.85 15.29
N PRO A 63 9.37 7.05 16.62
CA PRO A 63 8.55 7.99 17.38
C PRO A 63 8.72 9.46 16.99
N TYR A 64 9.70 9.80 16.17
CA TYR A 64 9.97 11.17 15.71
C TYR A 64 9.48 11.45 14.30
N LEU A 65 8.80 10.49 13.67
CA LEU A 65 8.16 10.66 12.38
C LEU A 65 6.79 11.32 12.54
N ASP A 66 6.37 12.08 11.55
CA ASP A 66 4.99 12.58 11.43
C ASP A 66 4.09 11.52 10.81
N GLY A 67 4.57 10.83 9.80
CA GLY A 67 3.88 9.73 9.12
C GLY A 67 4.79 8.53 8.86
N LEU A 68 4.21 7.33 8.85
CA LEU A 68 4.91 6.10 8.53
C LEU A 68 4.13 5.30 7.47
N ILE A 69 4.83 4.76 6.48
CA ILE A 69 4.31 3.78 5.54
C ILE A 69 4.99 2.45 5.83
N VAL A 70 4.19 1.40 6.02
CA VAL A 70 4.67 0.02 6.20
C VAL A 70 4.31 -0.75 4.94
N THR A 71 5.31 -1.17 4.16
CA THR A 71 5.04 -1.83 2.88
C THR A 71 4.44 -3.21 3.09
N GLY A 72 3.88 -3.75 2.03
CA GLY A 72 3.43 -5.14 1.98
C GLY A 72 4.57 -6.14 1.91
N GLY A 73 4.26 -7.29 1.39
CA GLY A 73 5.17 -8.39 1.14
C GLY A 73 4.44 -9.56 0.48
N GLU A 74 5.17 -10.53 -0.03
CA GLU A 74 4.56 -11.76 -0.55
C GLU A 74 4.15 -12.66 0.64
N PRO A 75 2.87 -13.02 0.78
CA PRO A 75 2.42 -13.88 1.86
C PRO A 75 3.09 -15.26 1.79
N ARG A 76 3.63 -15.72 2.93
CA ARG A 76 4.34 -17.01 3.04
C ARG A 76 3.47 -18.10 3.64
N HIS A 77 2.44 -17.71 4.42
CA HIS A 77 1.56 -18.63 5.14
C HIS A 77 0.09 -18.32 4.87
N PRO A 78 -0.83 -19.29 4.95
CA PRO A 78 -2.27 -19.03 4.84
C PRO A 78 -2.80 -18.14 5.96
N ALA A 79 -2.45 -18.43 7.21
CA ALA A 79 -2.86 -17.66 8.39
C ALA A 79 -1.97 -16.45 8.61
N VAL A 80 -2.57 -15.31 8.97
CA VAL A 80 -1.85 -14.07 9.29
C VAL A 80 -0.95 -14.28 10.50
N ALA A 81 -1.41 -15.00 11.51
CA ALA A 81 -0.67 -15.29 12.73
C ALA A 81 0.68 -16.02 12.52
N ALA A 82 0.84 -16.71 11.37
CA ALA A 82 2.08 -17.42 11.03
C ALA A 82 3.07 -16.61 10.19
N GLU A 83 2.70 -15.38 9.79
CA GLU A 83 3.56 -14.54 8.94
C GLU A 83 4.75 -13.96 9.72
N PRO A 84 5.97 -14.06 9.20
CA PRO A 84 7.16 -13.47 9.84
C PRO A 84 7.03 -11.94 10.07
N ALA A 85 6.31 -11.25 9.19
CA ALA A 85 6.08 -9.81 9.30
C ALA A 85 5.23 -9.42 10.52
N LEU A 86 4.44 -10.36 11.10
CA LEU A 86 3.50 -10.04 12.19
C LEU A 86 4.19 -9.42 13.40
N ALA A 87 5.30 -10.00 13.86
CA ALA A 87 6.04 -9.51 15.02
C ALA A 87 6.69 -8.13 14.77
N VAL A 88 7.08 -7.84 13.53
CA VAL A 88 7.60 -6.52 13.14
C VAL A 88 6.48 -5.48 13.15
N VAL A 89 5.30 -5.82 12.60
CA VAL A 89 4.13 -4.94 12.59
C VAL A 89 3.62 -4.68 14.02
N ASP A 90 3.61 -5.68 14.91
CA ASP A 90 3.26 -5.52 16.32
C ASP A 90 4.17 -4.51 17.03
N ARG A 91 5.48 -4.61 16.80
CA ARG A 91 6.43 -3.66 17.35
C ARG A 91 6.30 -2.27 16.74
N ILE A 92 5.98 -2.14 15.45
CA ILE A 92 5.68 -0.85 14.81
C ILE A 92 4.45 -0.23 15.47
N LEU A 93 3.35 -0.96 15.62
CA LEU A 93 2.13 -0.49 16.31
C LEU A 93 2.46 0.07 17.69
N THR A 94 3.26 -0.66 18.47
CA THR A 94 3.68 -0.23 19.80
C THR A 94 4.56 1.03 19.75
N ALA A 95 5.55 1.08 18.85
CA ALA A 95 6.51 2.18 18.77
C ALA A 95 5.88 3.49 18.26
N THR A 96 4.80 3.41 17.47
CA THR A 96 4.15 4.58 16.84
C THR A 96 2.90 5.07 17.58
N ALA A 97 2.39 4.31 18.55
CA ALA A 97 1.07 4.49 19.17
C ALA A 97 0.75 5.92 19.63
N ASP A 98 1.69 6.59 20.30
CA ASP A 98 1.46 7.88 20.98
C ASP A 98 2.05 9.08 20.23
N ARG A 99 2.85 8.87 19.19
CA ARG A 99 3.69 9.93 18.63
C ARG A 99 3.51 10.15 17.14
N VAL A 100 3.37 9.08 16.36
CA VAL A 100 3.18 9.17 14.92
C VAL A 100 1.72 9.53 14.63
N VAL A 101 1.51 10.55 13.81
CA VAL A 101 0.15 11.04 13.50
C VAL A 101 -0.62 10.01 12.67
N SER A 102 0.04 9.39 11.70
CA SER A 102 -0.58 8.42 10.80
C SER A 102 0.38 7.33 10.36
N THR A 103 -0.08 6.08 10.37
CA THR A 103 0.64 4.94 9.80
C THR A 103 -0.22 4.29 8.72
N VAL A 104 0.32 4.23 7.50
CA VAL A 104 -0.27 3.51 6.37
C VAL A 104 0.29 2.10 6.33
N TYR A 105 -0.56 1.10 6.47
CA TYR A 105 -0.23 -0.31 6.31
C TYR A 105 -0.67 -0.76 4.93
N SER A 106 0.25 -1.26 4.09
CA SER A 106 -0.05 -1.65 2.71
C SER A 106 -0.14 -3.16 2.54
N CYS A 107 -1.21 -3.64 1.90
CA CYS A 107 -1.44 -5.01 1.48
C CYS A 107 -1.26 -6.02 2.64
N GLN A 108 -0.18 -6.79 2.68
CA GLN A 108 0.06 -7.78 3.73
C GLN A 108 0.22 -7.16 5.12
N SER A 109 0.89 -6.00 5.22
CA SER A 109 0.99 -5.31 6.52
C SER A 109 -0.35 -4.77 7.00
N ALA A 110 -1.28 -4.42 6.10
CA ALA A 110 -2.65 -4.10 6.47
C ALA A 110 -3.36 -5.31 7.09
N HIS A 111 -3.19 -6.50 6.51
CA HIS A 111 -3.74 -7.73 7.11
C HIS A 111 -3.12 -8.01 8.49
N ALA A 112 -1.80 -7.83 8.65
CA ALA A 112 -1.13 -8.02 9.93
C ALA A 112 -1.63 -7.02 10.99
N ALA A 113 -1.75 -5.75 10.65
CA ALA A 113 -2.27 -4.73 11.57
C ALA A 113 -3.74 -4.95 11.93
N LEU A 114 -4.60 -5.31 10.96
CA LEU A 114 -6.00 -5.66 11.21
C LEU A 114 -6.14 -6.91 12.08
N HIS A 115 -5.26 -7.89 11.90
CA HIS A 115 -5.21 -9.07 12.78
C HIS A 115 -4.84 -8.69 14.23
N LEU A 116 -3.79 -7.91 14.40
CA LEU A 116 -3.30 -7.49 15.73
C LEU A 116 -4.29 -6.60 16.46
N LEU A 117 -4.93 -5.67 15.76
CA LEU A 117 -5.85 -4.69 16.36
C LEU A 117 -7.26 -5.24 16.57
N HIS A 118 -7.73 -6.15 15.71
CA HIS A 118 -9.13 -6.56 15.64
C HIS A 118 -9.34 -8.08 15.58
N GLY A 119 -8.27 -8.88 15.57
CA GLY A 119 -8.38 -10.35 15.46
C GLY A 119 -8.87 -10.86 14.11
N LEU A 120 -8.83 -10.03 13.05
CA LEU A 120 -9.34 -10.40 11.74
C LEU A 120 -8.39 -11.36 11.02
N GLU A 121 -8.98 -12.33 10.28
CA GLU A 121 -8.25 -13.28 9.47
C GLU A 121 -8.54 -13.09 7.99
N ARG A 122 -7.54 -13.37 7.16
CA ARG A 122 -7.66 -13.35 5.70
C ARG A 122 -8.09 -14.70 5.15
N SER A 123 -8.69 -14.69 3.97
CA SER A 123 -8.96 -15.88 3.18
C SER A 123 -8.26 -15.82 1.83
N ARG A 124 -7.90 -17.00 1.28
CA ARG A 124 -7.34 -17.09 -0.07
C ARG A 124 -8.44 -16.90 -1.10
N LEU A 125 -8.17 -16.06 -2.09
CA LEU A 125 -9.04 -15.90 -3.26
C LEU A 125 -8.90 -17.09 -4.22
N PRO A 126 -9.98 -17.48 -4.92
CA PRO A 126 -9.94 -18.53 -5.93
C PRO A 126 -9.06 -18.13 -7.14
N HIS A 127 -9.02 -16.84 -7.45
CA HIS A 127 -8.20 -16.26 -8.51
C HIS A 127 -7.45 -15.03 -7.98
N LYS A 128 -6.26 -14.77 -8.54
CA LYS A 128 -5.50 -13.55 -8.23
C LYS A 128 -6.32 -12.33 -8.64
N ARG A 129 -6.57 -11.41 -7.70
CA ARG A 129 -7.12 -10.11 -8.05
C ARG A 129 -5.97 -9.24 -8.54
N HIS A 130 -5.87 -9.09 -9.87
CA HIS A 130 -4.76 -8.43 -10.54
C HIS A 130 -5.25 -7.49 -11.62
N GLY A 131 -5.03 -6.18 -11.45
CA GLY A 131 -5.51 -5.14 -12.36
C GLY A 131 -5.94 -3.88 -11.65
N VAL A 132 -6.63 -3.00 -12.36
CA VAL A 132 -7.20 -1.74 -11.87
C VAL A 132 -8.70 -1.88 -11.74
N PHE A 133 -9.24 -1.53 -10.59
CA PHE A 133 -10.67 -1.67 -10.26
C PHE A 133 -11.25 -0.35 -9.80
N ALA A 134 -12.50 -0.09 -10.18
CA ALA A 134 -13.26 1.07 -9.73
C ALA A 134 -13.88 0.81 -8.35
N HIS A 135 -13.61 1.70 -7.40
CA HIS A 135 -14.12 1.65 -6.05
C HIS A 135 -15.06 2.80 -5.80
N ARG A 136 -16.20 2.56 -5.16
CA ARG A 136 -17.07 3.61 -4.64
C ARG A 136 -16.41 4.25 -3.43
N VAL A 137 -16.55 5.56 -3.32
CA VAL A 137 -16.16 6.33 -2.13
C VAL A 137 -17.28 6.24 -1.10
N HIS A 138 -16.94 5.80 0.11
CA HIS A 138 -17.86 5.70 1.24
C HIS A 138 -17.49 6.71 2.32
N GLY A 139 -18.43 7.61 2.61
CA GLY A 139 -18.26 8.64 3.63
C GLY A 139 -17.31 9.77 3.23
N GLU A 140 -17.37 10.85 3.97
CA GLU A 140 -16.45 11.97 3.88
C GLU A 140 -15.38 11.84 4.96
N GLY A 141 -14.12 11.88 4.57
CA GLY A 141 -13.00 11.80 5.49
C GLY A 141 -11.76 12.49 4.92
N PRO A 142 -10.73 12.69 5.73
CA PRO A 142 -9.53 13.40 5.27
C PRO A 142 -8.88 12.73 4.05
N LEU A 143 -8.95 11.40 3.95
CA LEU A 143 -8.32 10.65 2.85
C LEU A 143 -9.17 10.63 1.56
N THR A 144 -10.47 10.90 1.66
CA THR A 144 -11.41 10.87 0.52
C THR A 144 -11.87 12.26 0.09
N ALA A 145 -11.33 13.31 0.71
CA ALA A 145 -11.70 14.69 0.41
C ALA A 145 -11.47 15.02 -1.08
N GLY A 146 -12.50 15.57 -1.73
CA GLY A 146 -12.44 16.00 -3.13
C GLY A 146 -12.31 14.88 -4.16
N LEU A 147 -12.39 13.61 -3.78
CA LEU A 147 -12.49 12.50 -4.72
C LEU A 147 -13.87 12.44 -5.35
N GLY A 148 -13.96 11.96 -6.59
CA GLY A 148 -15.24 11.64 -7.23
C GLY A 148 -15.94 10.43 -6.60
N ASP A 149 -17.15 10.13 -7.07
CA ASP A 149 -17.93 8.99 -6.57
C ASP A 149 -17.24 7.64 -6.74
N ARG A 150 -16.33 7.55 -7.70
CA ARG A 150 -15.53 6.36 -8.00
C ARG A 150 -14.06 6.70 -8.16
N VAL A 151 -13.21 5.84 -7.62
CA VAL A 151 -11.75 5.94 -7.59
C VAL A 151 -11.16 4.67 -8.16
N LEU A 152 -10.22 4.79 -9.09
CA LEU A 152 -9.50 3.68 -9.69
C LEU A 152 -8.29 3.32 -8.84
N VAL A 153 -8.20 2.06 -8.38
CA VAL A 153 -7.07 1.59 -7.58
C VAL A 153 -6.54 0.26 -8.11
N PRO A 154 -5.21 0.13 -8.31
CA PRO A 154 -4.58 -1.16 -8.64
C PRO A 154 -4.67 -2.17 -7.50
N HIS A 155 -4.80 -3.43 -7.85
CA HIS A 155 -4.70 -4.58 -6.95
C HIS A 155 -3.80 -5.66 -7.54
N SER A 156 -3.04 -6.34 -6.68
CA SER A 156 -2.28 -7.53 -7.05
C SER A 156 -2.15 -8.46 -5.84
N ARG A 157 -3.14 -9.34 -5.63
CA ARG A 157 -3.22 -10.14 -4.41
C ARG A 157 -3.93 -11.47 -4.58
N TRP A 158 -3.53 -12.43 -3.74
CA TRP A 158 -4.15 -13.75 -3.59
C TRP A 158 -5.03 -13.87 -2.35
N ASN A 159 -4.98 -12.90 -1.44
CA ASN A 159 -5.71 -12.94 -0.19
C ASN A 159 -6.63 -11.74 -0.04
N ALA A 160 -7.69 -11.90 0.73
CA ALA A 160 -8.63 -10.85 1.07
C ALA A 160 -9.13 -10.99 2.51
N MET A 161 -9.50 -9.86 3.08
CA MET A 161 -10.42 -9.77 4.22
C MET A 161 -11.71 -9.14 3.69
N PRO A 162 -12.90 -9.74 3.90
CA PRO A 162 -14.16 -9.14 3.46
C PRO A 162 -14.43 -7.80 4.13
N ALA A 163 -14.93 -6.81 3.38
CA ALA A 163 -15.27 -5.48 3.91
C ALA A 163 -16.32 -5.55 5.06
N GLY A 164 -17.21 -6.54 5.04
CA GLY A 164 -18.16 -6.78 6.11
C GLY A 164 -17.50 -7.03 7.47
N LEU A 165 -16.45 -7.87 7.50
CA LEU A 165 -15.69 -8.13 8.73
C LEU A 165 -15.00 -6.89 9.28
N LEU A 166 -14.48 -6.02 8.38
CA LEU A 166 -13.88 -4.75 8.79
C LEU A 166 -14.92 -3.87 9.49
N ARG A 167 -16.11 -3.74 8.91
CA ARG A 167 -17.21 -2.92 9.47
C ARG A 167 -17.70 -3.47 10.81
N GLU A 168 -17.85 -4.78 10.94
CA GLU A 168 -18.21 -5.45 12.20
C GLU A 168 -17.18 -5.19 13.30
N ALA A 169 -15.90 -5.04 12.94
CA ALA A 169 -14.79 -4.70 13.83
C ALA A 169 -14.65 -3.18 14.10
N GLY A 170 -15.54 -2.34 13.57
CA GLY A 170 -15.47 -0.88 13.74
C GLY A 170 -14.47 -0.17 12.84
N VAL A 171 -13.96 -0.85 11.81
CA VAL A 171 -13.06 -0.26 10.80
C VAL A 171 -13.86 0.38 9.69
N ALA A 172 -13.59 1.67 9.41
CA ALA A 172 -14.29 2.41 8.37
C ALA A 172 -13.72 2.07 6.98
N VAL A 173 -14.52 1.43 6.14
CA VAL A 173 -14.15 1.13 4.74
C VAL A 173 -14.45 2.36 3.89
N ALA A 174 -13.41 3.01 3.39
CA ALA A 174 -13.49 4.25 2.61
C ALA A 174 -13.63 4.02 1.10
N LEU A 175 -12.98 2.99 0.55
CA LEU A 175 -13.02 2.64 -0.87
C LEU A 175 -13.37 1.16 -1.04
N GLU A 176 -14.45 0.86 -1.77
CA GLU A 176 -14.96 -0.49 -1.97
C GLU A 176 -15.50 -0.70 -3.39
N THR A 177 -15.22 -1.85 -3.99
CA THR A 177 -15.80 -2.26 -5.28
C THR A 177 -17.22 -2.77 -5.12
N ASP A 178 -17.97 -2.85 -6.22
CA ASP A 178 -19.35 -3.37 -6.20
C ASP A 178 -19.43 -4.85 -5.76
N ASP A 179 -18.34 -5.62 -5.85
CA ASP A 179 -18.22 -7.01 -5.38
C ASP A 179 -17.69 -7.14 -3.94
N GLY A 180 -17.61 -6.03 -3.20
CA GLY A 180 -17.26 -6.03 -1.78
C GLY A 180 -15.77 -6.11 -1.47
N ALA A 181 -14.89 -5.95 -2.47
CA ALA A 181 -13.46 -5.82 -2.22
C ALA A 181 -13.11 -4.37 -1.87
N TRP A 182 -12.34 -4.15 -0.84
CA TRP A 182 -11.93 -2.82 -0.43
C TRP A 182 -10.51 -2.49 -0.89
N ALA A 183 -10.24 -1.20 -1.06
CA ALA A 183 -8.90 -0.69 -1.34
C ALA A 183 -8.33 0.11 -0.19
N LEU A 184 -9.17 0.90 0.49
CA LEU A 184 -8.77 1.79 1.59
C LEU A 184 -9.75 1.67 2.73
N ALA A 185 -9.22 1.54 3.94
CA ALA A 185 -9.98 1.57 5.19
C ALA A 185 -9.18 2.31 6.27
N THR A 186 -9.86 2.79 7.31
CA THR A 186 -9.22 3.53 8.40
C THR A 186 -9.73 3.06 9.76
N GLY A 187 -8.92 3.26 10.79
CA GLY A 187 -9.39 3.23 12.17
C GLY A 187 -10.43 4.32 12.46
N GLU A 188 -10.94 4.33 13.69
CA GLU A 188 -12.05 5.19 14.14
C GLU A 188 -11.80 6.69 13.92
N ASP A 189 -10.56 7.16 14.09
CA ASP A 189 -10.20 8.58 13.92
C ASP A 189 -9.96 9.01 12.45
N GLY A 190 -10.04 8.07 11.51
CA GLY A 190 -9.91 8.30 10.08
C GLY A 190 -8.49 8.58 9.59
N LEU A 191 -7.47 8.57 10.45
CA LEU A 191 -6.11 8.97 10.07
C LEU A 191 -4.98 8.14 10.72
N ARG A 192 -5.05 7.83 12.02
CA ARG A 192 -3.95 7.17 12.75
C ARG A 192 -3.54 5.83 12.15
N HIS A 193 -4.52 4.99 11.88
CA HIS A 193 -4.33 3.71 11.21
C HIS A 193 -5.03 3.72 9.86
N VAL A 194 -4.25 3.72 8.81
CA VAL A 194 -4.72 3.67 7.41
C VAL A 194 -4.35 2.31 6.85
N PHE A 195 -5.34 1.56 6.41
CA PHE A 195 -5.16 0.24 5.83
C PHE A 195 -5.39 0.34 4.32
N SER A 196 -4.35 0.08 3.53
CA SER A 196 -4.42 0.05 2.08
C SER A 196 -4.29 -1.38 1.58
N GLN A 197 -5.39 -1.96 1.10
CA GLN A 197 -5.34 -3.26 0.43
C GLN A 197 -5.10 -3.12 -1.07
N GLY A 198 -5.46 -2.00 -1.65
CA GLY A 198 -5.06 -1.58 -2.99
C GLY A 198 -3.64 -0.99 -2.98
N HIS A 199 -3.13 -0.75 -4.16
CA HIS A 199 -1.77 -0.27 -4.40
C HIS A 199 -1.76 1.09 -5.11
N PRO A 200 -2.14 2.21 -4.44
CA PRO A 200 -2.10 3.53 -5.06
C PRO A 200 -0.67 4.00 -5.38
N GLU A 201 0.34 3.35 -4.83
CA GLU A 201 1.76 3.62 -5.11
C GLU A 201 2.24 3.03 -6.45
N TYR A 202 1.47 2.16 -7.11
CA TYR A 202 1.91 1.50 -8.35
C TYR A 202 2.15 2.49 -9.48
N LEU A 203 3.28 2.31 -10.15
CA LEU A 203 3.62 3.02 -11.38
C LEU A 203 2.93 2.36 -12.58
N ARG A 204 2.93 3.06 -13.71
CA ARG A 204 2.28 2.64 -14.95
C ARG A 204 2.64 1.21 -15.37
N GLU A 205 3.90 0.82 -15.24
CA GLU A 205 4.44 -0.47 -15.65
C GLU A 205 4.34 -1.59 -14.60
N THR A 206 3.95 -1.27 -13.36
CA THR A 206 4.07 -2.22 -12.24
C THR A 206 3.23 -3.47 -12.43
N LEU A 207 1.96 -3.34 -12.83
CA LEU A 207 1.07 -4.49 -13.06
C LEU A 207 1.59 -5.40 -14.19
N LEU A 208 2.13 -4.84 -15.26
CA LEU A 208 2.74 -5.62 -16.35
C LEU A 208 4.02 -6.33 -15.90
N SER A 209 4.86 -5.66 -15.12
CA SER A 209 6.08 -6.24 -14.57
C SER A 209 5.78 -7.43 -13.67
N GLU A 210 4.74 -7.32 -12.83
CA GLU A 210 4.28 -8.43 -12.00
C GLU A 210 3.70 -9.59 -12.83
N TYR A 211 2.89 -9.28 -13.84
CA TYR A 211 2.35 -10.27 -14.75
C TYR A 211 3.47 -11.05 -15.47
N ARG A 212 4.47 -10.32 -15.98
CA ARG A 212 5.66 -10.91 -16.62
C ARG A 212 6.46 -11.78 -15.66
N ARG A 213 6.61 -11.35 -14.40
CA ARG A 213 7.25 -12.17 -13.35
C ARG A 213 6.47 -13.46 -13.11
N ASP A 214 5.15 -13.38 -13.01
CA ASP A 214 4.29 -14.53 -12.73
C ASP A 214 4.28 -15.51 -13.92
N LEU A 215 4.35 -15.03 -15.16
CA LEU A 215 4.56 -15.86 -16.36
C LEU A 215 5.90 -16.59 -16.34
N ARG A 216 6.99 -15.92 -15.91
CA ARG A 216 8.29 -16.57 -15.76
C ARG A 216 8.25 -17.70 -14.72
N ARG A 217 7.61 -17.46 -13.58
CA ARG A 217 7.40 -18.48 -12.54
C ARG A 217 6.61 -19.69 -13.07
N TYR A 218 5.58 -19.42 -13.88
CA TYR A 218 4.82 -20.49 -14.55
C TYR A 218 5.70 -21.28 -15.53
N ALA A 219 6.43 -20.60 -16.41
CA ALA A 219 7.33 -21.22 -17.37
C ALA A 219 8.40 -22.08 -16.72
N ALA A 220 8.98 -21.59 -15.61
CA ALA A 220 9.98 -22.31 -14.81
C ALA A 220 9.40 -23.50 -14.01
N GLY A 221 8.08 -23.69 -13.99
CA GLY A 221 7.45 -24.75 -13.20
C GLY A 221 7.28 -24.43 -11.72
N GLU A 222 7.60 -23.21 -11.30
CA GLU A 222 7.48 -22.72 -9.92
C GLU A 222 6.04 -22.40 -9.54
N ALA A 223 5.18 -22.09 -10.52
CA ALA A 223 3.76 -21.84 -10.36
C ALA A 223 2.91 -22.85 -11.12
N GLY A 224 1.84 -23.35 -10.49
CA GLY A 224 0.92 -24.32 -11.09
C GLY A 224 -0.12 -23.70 -12.01
N HIS A 225 -0.37 -22.39 -11.91
CA HIS A 225 -1.41 -21.68 -12.65
C HIS A 225 -0.79 -20.67 -13.62
N LEU A 226 -1.26 -20.68 -14.86
CA LEU A 226 -0.97 -19.61 -15.81
C LEU A 226 -1.69 -18.33 -15.33
N PRO A 227 -0.97 -17.21 -15.15
CA PRO A 227 -1.59 -15.97 -14.71
C PRO A 227 -2.44 -15.34 -15.84
N ASP A 228 -3.53 -14.68 -15.46
CA ASP A 228 -4.30 -13.83 -16.35
C ASP A 228 -3.64 -12.46 -16.52
N PRO A 229 -3.73 -11.81 -17.70
CA PRO A 229 -3.32 -10.42 -17.88
C PRO A 229 -4.05 -9.48 -16.91
N PRO A 230 -3.42 -8.37 -16.49
CA PRO A 230 -4.08 -7.41 -15.59
C PRO A 230 -5.38 -6.89 -16.18
N GLN A 231 -6.42 -6.80 -15.33
CA GLN A 231 -7.75 -6.36 -15.70
C GLN A 231 -7.87 -4.83 -15.63
N GLY A 232 -8.75 -4.23 -16.44
CA GLY A 232 -9.18 -2.84 -16.27
C GLY A 232 -8.14 -1.76 -16.58
N CYS A 233 -6.97 -2.14 -17.14
CA CYS A 233 -5.90 -1.20 -17.46
C CYS A 233 -5.19 -1.49 -18.79
N LEU A 234 -5.76 -2.30 -19.64
CA LEU A 234 -5.18 -2.64 -20.94
C LEU A 234 -6.15 -2.32 -22.07
N THR A 235 -5.60 -1.82 -23.19
CA THR A 235 -6.34 -1.78 -24.45
C THR A 235 -6.68 -3.20 -24.94
N ALA A 236 -7.69 -3.33 -25.80
CA ALA A 236 -8.08 -4.62 -26.36
C ALA A 236 -6.91 -5.31 -27.07
N ASP A 237 -6.16 -4.57 -27.90
CA ASP A 237 -5.03 -5.09 -28.67
C ASP A 237 -3.89 -5.58 -27.77
N ALA A 238 -3.55 -4.81 -26.73
CA ALA A 238 -2.53 -5.22 -25.74
C ALA A 238 -2.96 -6.49 -24.99
N ARG A 239 -4.22 -6.55 -24.58
CA ARG A 239 -4.77 -7.73 -23.90
C ARG A 239 -4.76 -8.96 -24.81
N GLU A 240 -5.14 -8.83 -26.08
CA GLU A 240 -5.11 -9.92 -27.06
C GLU A 240 -3.68 -10.43 -27.29
N ALA A 241 -2.70 -9.52 -27.45
CA ALA A 241 -1.29 -9.89 -27.60
C ALA A 241 -0.77 -10.68 -26.40
N LEU A 242 -1.12 -10.25 -25.16
CA LEU A 242 -0.74 -10.93 -23.93
C LEU A 242 -1.42 -12.31 -23.80
N LEU A 243 -2.69 -12.43 -24.16
CA LEU A 243 -3.41 -13.70 -24.15
C LEU A 243 -2.83 -14.67 -25.16
N ALA A 244 -2.53 -14.21 -26.39
CA ALA A 244 -1.91 -15.05 -27.42
C ALA A 244 -0.52 -15.54 -26.99
N PHE A 245 0.27 -14.71 -26.30
CA PHE A 245 1.54 -15.11 -25.74
C PHE A 245 1.37 -16.14 -24.60
N ALA A 246 0.43 -15.90 -23.68
CA ALA A 246 0.15 -16.80 -22.57
C ALA A 246 -0.30 -18.19 -23.08
N GLU A 247 -1.10 -18.24 -24.16
CA GLU A 247 -1.51 -19.51 -24.79
C GLU A 247 -0.31 -20.31 -25.31
N LYS A 248 0.62 -19.67 -26.04
CA LYS A 248 1.86 -20.32 -26.50
C LYS A 248 2.65 -20.87 -25.31
N LEU A 249 2.75 -20.10 -24.21
CA LEU A 249 3.45 -20.52 -23.02
C LEU A 249 2.76 -21.69 -22.32
N ARG A 250 1.42 -21.75 -22.38
CA ARG A 250 0.64 -22.88 -21.86
C ARG A 250 0.92 -24.18 -22.62
N GLU A 251 1.01 -24.10 -23.96
CA GLU A 251 1.25 -25.27 -24.82
C GLU A 251 2.66 -25.83 -24.65
N GLN A 252 3.66 -24.97 -24.57
CA GLN A 252 5.06 -25.37 -24.61
C GLN A 252 5.75 -25.37 -23.25
N ARG A 253 5.31 -24.51 -22.32
CA ARG A 253 5.87 -24.30 -20.98
C ARG A 253 7.41 -24.17 -20.96
N ASP A 254 7.93 -23.40 -21.91
CA ASP A 254 9.36 -23.17 -22.12
C ASP A 254 9.77 -21.77 -21.61
N PRO A 255 10.69 -21.67 -20.62
CA PRO A 255 11.22 -20.38 -20.16
C PRO A 255 11.85 -19.52 -21.26
N GLY A 256 12.41 -20.13 -22.31
CA GLY A 256 12.99 -19.42 -23.46
C GLY A 256 11.99 -18.58 -24.23
N LEU A 257 10.69 -18.93 -24.21
CA LEU A 257 9.65 -18.12 -24.82
C LEU A 257 9.55 -16.71 -24.24
N MET A 258 9.99 -16.49 -23.00
CA MET A 258 9.97 -15.17 -22.36
C MET A 258 10.81 -14.11 -23.08
N GLU A 259 11.74 -14.51 -23.95
CA GLU A 259 12.49 -13.58 -24.82
C GLU A 259 11.59 -12.94 -25.88
N SER A 260 10.50 -13.61 -26.26
CA SER A 260 9.50 -13.12 -27.22
C SER A 260 8.27 -12.48 -26.56
N PHE A 261 8.35 -12.17 -25.27
CA PHE A 261 7.25 -11.47 -24.59
C PHE A 261 6.93 -10.14 -25.30
N PRO A 262 5.66 -9.79 -25.53
CA PRO A 262 5.28 -8.61 -26.32
C PRO A 262 5.41 -7.31 -25.51
N ASP A 263 6.60 -7.01 -24.99
CA ASP A 263 6.89 -5.88 -24.11
C ASP A 263 6.35 -4.55 -24.62
N ARG A 264 6.62 -4.24 -25.89
CA ARG A 264 6.23 -2.96 -26.48
C ARG A 264 4.71 -2.83 -26.63
N ALA A 265 4.06 -3.84 -27.20
CA ALA A 265 2.61 -3.80 -27.39
C ALA A 265 1.87 -3.75 -26.06
N ALA A 266 2.39 -4.45 -25.05
CA ALA A 266 1.85 -4.43 -23.71
C ALA A 266 2.02 -3.05 -23.04
N ALA A 267 3.22 -2.48 -23.10
CA ALA A 267 3.52 -1.19 -22.47
C ALA A 267 2.77 -0.01 -23.13
N ASP A 268 2.72 0.01 -24.47
CA ASP A 268 2.01 1.06 -25.23
C ASP A 268 0.49 1.01 -24.95
N GLY A 269 -0.05 -0.17 -24.67
CA GLY A 269 -1.48 -0.40 -24.41
C GLY A 269 -1.93 -0.25 -22.96
N VAL A 270 -1.08 0.21 -22.03
CA VAL A 270 -1.50 0.48 -20.64
C VAL A 270 -2.30 1.78 -20.58
N ASP A 271 -3.55 1.69 -20.10
CA ASP A 271 -4.32 2.84 -19.63
C ASP A 271 -3.91 3.11 -18.19
N ASP A 272 -3.43 4.32 -17.90
CA ASP A 272 -2.90 4.75 -16.61
C ASP A 272 -3.81 5.73 -15.87
N ALA A 273 -5.10 5.74 -16.18
CA ALA A 273 -6.09 6.66 -15.62
C ALA A 273 -6.09 6.66 -14.07
N TRP A 274 -5.76 5.55 -13.43
CA TRP A 274 -5.68 5.45 -11.96
C TRP A 274 -4.61 6.34 -11.33
N LEU A 275 -3.59 6.77 -12.07
CA LEU A 275 -2.52 7.60 -11.53
C LEU A 275 -3.03 8.96 -11.01
N ALA A 276 -4.11 9.48 -11.57
CA ALA A 276 -4.73 10.70 -11.07
C ALA A 276 -5.33 10.50 -9.67
N ASP A 277 -6.06 9.40 -9.49
CA ASP A 277 -6.67 9.03 -8.21
C ASP A 277 -5.62 8.70 -7.15
N SER A 278 -4.58 7.95 -7.53
CA SER A 278 -3.43 7.64 -6.67
C SER A 278 -2.78 8.89 -6.11
N ARG A 279 -2.53 9.87 -6.99
CA ARG A 279 -1.94 11.16 -6.60
C ARG A 279 -2.84 11.95 -5.65
N ALA A 280 -4.15 11.90 -5.85
CA ALA A 280 -5.12 12.54 -4.97
C ALA A 280 -5.13 11.88 -3.59
N LEU A 281 -5.07 10.55 -3.50
CA LEU A 281 -5.02 9.82 -2.23
C LEU A 281 -3.77 10.19 -1.41
N PHE A 282 -2.59 10.23 -2.02
CA PHE A 282 -1.36 10.65 -1.33
C PHE A 282 -1.37 12.12 -0.95
N ALA A 283 -1.91 13.01 -1.81
CA ALA A 283 -2.06 14.41 -1.50
C ALA A 283 -3.00 14.63 -0.30
N ASN A 284 -4.12 13.92 -0.23
CA ASN A 284 -5.04 13.95 0.90
C ASN A 284 -4.38 13.48 2.19
N TRP A 285 -3.61 12.39 2.14
CA TRP A 285 -2.87 11.90 3.30
C TRP A 285 -1.86 12.92 3.82
N LEU A 286 -1.02 13.51 2.94
CA LEU A 286 -0.06 14.53 3.35
C LEU A 286 -0.71 15.80 3.87
N THR A 287 -1.84 16.23 3.28
CA THR A 287 -2.62 17.37 3.78
C THR A 287 -3.13 17.10 5.19
N ALA A 288 -3.69 15.91 5.43
CA ALA A 288 -4.18 15.52 6.75
C ALA A 288 -3.06 15.44 7.81
N LEU A 289 -1.87 14.96 7.42
CA LEU A 289 -0.68 14.97 8.27
C LEU A 289 -0.24 16.39 8.64
N ASP A 290 -0.08 17.25 7.65
CA ASP A 290 0.37 18.64 7.83
C ASP A 290 -0.59 19.42 8.74
N ASP A 291 -1.89 19.29 8.51
CA ASP A 291 -2.92 19.91 9.34
C ASP A 291 -2.90 19.39 10.79
N SER A 292 -2.70 18.10 11.00
CA SER A 292 -2.65 17.52 12.33
C SER A 292 -1.38 17.91 13.09
N THR A 293 -0.24 17.97 12.41
CA THR A 293 1.02 18.41 12.97
C THR A 293 0.97 19.89 13.38
N LYS A 294 0.38 20.75 12.55
CA LYS A 294 0.16 22.17 12.85
C LYS A 294 -0.76 22.37 14.03
N ARG A 295 -1.89 21.65 14.10
CA ARG A 295 -2.81 21.70 15.26
C ARG A 295 -2.12 21.30 16.55
N SER A 296 -1.33 20.22 16.54
CA SER A 296 -0.58 19.74 17.69
C SER A 296 0.48 20.75 18.17
N ALA A 297 1.18 21.40 17.24
CA ALA A 297 2.15 22.45 17.57
C ALA A 297 1.48 23.68 18.19
N LYS A 298 0.34 24.14 17.64
CA LYS A 298 -0.45 25.24 18.17
C LYS A 298 -0.94 24.94 19.59
N ASN A 299 -1.52 23.77 19.82
CA ASN A 299 -2.02 23.38 21.15
C ASN A 299 -0.89 23.35 22.20
N ARG A 300 0.31 22.85 21.83
CA ARG A 300 1.48 22.89 22.75
C ARG A 300 1.90 24.32 23.07
N ALA A 301 1.90 25.23 22.09
CA ALA A 301 2.25 26.64 22.30
C ALA A 301 1.24 27.34 23.22
N ASP A 302 -0.07 27.12 23.01
CA ASP A 302 -1.14 27.71 23.81
C ASP A 302 -1.09 27.22 25.26
N LEU A 303 -0.84 25.91 25.48
CA LEU A 303 -0.64 25.33 26.80
C LEU A 303 0.59 25.91 27.53
N ALA A 304 1.71 26.09 26.82
CA ALA A 304 2.91 26.69 27.37
C ALA A 304 2.68 28.16 27.78
N LEU A 305 1.93 28.91 26.98
CA LEU A 305 1.55 30.30 27.27
C LEU A 305 0.62 30.39 28.49
N ALA A 306 -0.38 29.48 28.57
CA ALA A 306 -1.29 29.41 29.72
C ALA A 306 -0.54 29.11 31.04
N ARG A 307 0.37 28.15 31.03
CA ARG A 307 1.22 27.83 32.19
C ARG A 307 2.10 28.99 32.66
N ARG A 308 2.68 29.76 31.70
CA ARG A 308 3.46 30.99 32.03
C ARG A 308 2.58 32.09 32.63
N ARG A 309 1.30 32.19 32.26
CA ARG A 309 0.34 33.17 32.82
C ARG A 309 -0.16 32.76 34.21
N ALA A 310 -0.35 31.47 34.46
CA ALA A 310 -0.82 30.94 35.74
C ALA A 310 0.29 30.88 36.82
N GLY A 311 1.54 30.93 36.43
CA GLY A 311 2.70 30.97 37.37
C GLY A 311 3.20 32.38 37.70
N ARG A 312 2.45 33.41 37.28
CA ARG A 312 2.65 34.81 37.70
C ARG A 312 1.53 35.24 38.65
#